data_e92c6716b1ef31d1c3a544b85f29bd11
#
_entry.id   e92c6716b1ef31d1c3a544b85f29bd11
#
_cell.length_a   1.000
_cell.length_b   1.000
_cell.length_c   1.000
_cell.angle_alpha   90.00
_cell.angle_beta   90.00
_cell.angle_gamma   90.00
#
_symmetry.space_group_name_H-M   'P 1'
#
loop_
_entity.id
_entity.type
_entity.pdbx_description
1 polymer ?
#
loop_
_entity_poly.entity_id
_entity_poly.type
_entity_poly.pdbx_seq_one_letter_code
_entity_poly.pdbx_strand_id
1 'polypeptide(L)'
;MRAFAVEELGTPGSALEVAVPEPAERQVRIRVAAAGLNPFDHAVIQGYLKDQMEHRFPLIPDADSSGTVDALGAGVTDWSTGDEVFGSVGKMYLGEGTLAEFATMSTGTIARKPVFRSRSAPGDH
;
A
#
# COMPACT_ATOMS: atom_id res chain seq x y z
N MET A 1 10.69 9.87 0.39
CA MET A 1 9.24 10.11 0.23
C MET A 1 8.60 10.50 1.53
N ARG A 2 7.44 11.09 1.46
CA ARG A 2 6.66 11.39 2.65
C ARG A 2 5.76 10.23 2.98
N ALA A 3 5.71 9.90 4.27
CA ALA A 3 4.83 8.85 4.79
C ALA A 3 4.30 9.27 6.15
N PHE A 4 3.11 8.81 6.47
CA PHE A 4 2.61 8.90 7.84
C PHE A 4 3.07 7.65 8.57
N ALA A 5 3.78 7.82 9.67
CA ALA A 5 4.36 6.69 10.37
C ALA A 5 4.41 6.93 11.88
N VAL A 6 4.48 5.83 12.63
CA VAL A 6 4.74 5.88 14.06
C VAL A 6 6.10 5.26 14.31
N GLU A 7 6.86 5.85 15.22
CA GLU A 7 8.20 5.35 15.56
C GLU A 7 8.16 4.37 16.72
N GLU A 8 7.11 4.42 17.53
CA GLU A 8 6.86 3.48 18.62
C GLU A 8 5.37 3.21 18.68
N LEU A 9 5.00 2.00 19.07
CA LEU A 9 3.59 1.67 19.29
C LEU A 9 3.02 2.50 20.43
N GLY A 10 1.76 2.90 20.27
CA GLY A 10 1.08 3.69 21.29
C GLY A 10 1.37 5.19 21.24
N THR A 11 2.17 5.63 20.28
CA THR A 11 2.46 7.06 20.11
C THR A 11 1.71 7.62 18.92
N PRO A 12 1.47 8.94 18.90
CA PRO A 12 0.87 9.56 17.72
C PRO A 12 1.82 9.45 16.53
N GLY A 13 1.24 9.20 15.36
CA GLY A 13 2.02 9.21 14.15
C GLY A 13 2.29 10.63 13.66
N SER A 14 3.20 10.74 12.73
CA SER A 14 3.52 12.01 12.11
C SER A 14 3.99 11.79 10.68
N ALA A 15 4.05 12.87 9.90
CA ALA A 15 4.63 12.82 8.57
C ALA A 15 6.15 12.77 8.69
N LEU A 16 6.75 11.76 8.10
CA LEU A 16 8.18 11.55 8.12
C LEU A 16 8.72 11.43 6.69
N GLU A 17 9.98 11.80 6.52
CA GLU A 17 10.71 11.48 5.30
C GLU A 17 11.33 10.11 5.46
N VAL A 18 11.02 9.22 4.54
CA VAL A 18 11.56 7.86 4.54
C VAL A 18 12.01 7.51 3.13
N ALA A 19 12.85 6.49 3.03
CA ALA A 19 13.31 6.03 1.73
C ALA A 19 12.14 5.50 0.90
N VAL A 20 12.21 5.69 -0.41
CA VAL A 20 11.26 5.07 -1.33
C VAL A 20 11.54 3.57 -1.33
N PRO A 21 10.54 2.72 -1.08
CA PRO A 21 10.78 1.29 -1.00
C PRO A 21 11.06 0.69 -2.37
N GLU A 22 11.92 -0.33 -2.41
CA GLU A 22 12.14 -1.08 -3.63
C GLU A 22 11.28 -2.34 -3.61
N PRO A 23 10.64 -2.69 -4.72
CA PRO A 23 9.83 -3.89 -4.74
C PRO A 23 10.72 -5.13 -4.68
N ALA A 24 10.36 -6.04 -3.78
CA ALA A 24 11.02 -7.32 -3.68
C ALA A 24 10.50 -8.27 -4.76
N GLU A 25 10.96 -9.51 -4.74
CA GLU A 25 10.50 -10.52 -5.67
C GLU A 25 8.98 -10.64 -5.60
N ARG A 26 8.32 -10.68 -6.75
CA ARG A 26 6.86 -10.79 -6.90
C ARG A 26 6.09 -9.65 -6.25
N GLN A 27 6.72 -8.51 -6.12
CA GLN A 27 6.06 -7.30 -5.67
C GLN A 27 6.10 -6.25 -6.77
N VAL A 28 5.15 -5.35 -6.71
CA VAL A 28 5.19 -4.13 -7.50
C VAL A 28 5.25 -2.96 -6.55
N ARG A 29 5.79 -1.83 -7.01
CA ARG A 29 5.69 -0.58 -6.29
C ARG A 29 4.62 0.24 -6.96
N ILE A 30 3.76 0.85 -6.15
CA ILE A 30 2.73 1.75 -6.68
C ILE A 30 2.96 3.16 -6.17
N ARG A 31 2.59 4.13 -7.00
CA ARG A 31 2.35 5.49 -6.54
C ARG A 31 0.93 5.49 -6.00
N VAL A 32 0.80 5.73 -4.70
CA VAL A 32 -0.49 5.60 -4.03
C VAL A 32 -1.42 6.74 -4.45
N ALA A 33 -2.60 6.39 -4.92
CA ALA A 33 -3.65 7.36 -5.25
C ALA A 33 -4.62 7.52 -4.08
N ALA A 34 -4.98 6.42 -3.43
CA ALA A 34 -5.88 6.45 -2.29
C ALA A 34 -5.54 5.30 -1.35
N ALA A 35 -5.62 5.57 -0.06
CA ALA A 35 -5.41 4.57 0.98
C ALA A 35 -6.62 4.62 1.92
N GLY A 36 -7.13 3.45 2.28
CA GLY A 36 -8.31 3.36 3.13
C GLY A 36 -7.93 3.12 4.57
N LEU A 37 -8.35 4.00 5.45
CA LEU A 37 -8.16 3.81 6.89
C LEU A 37 -9.31 2.98 7.45
N ASN A 38 -8.99 2.10 8.39
CA ASN A 38 -10.00 1.29 9.04
C ASN A 38 -9.60 1.02 10.50
N PRO A 39 -10.51 0.45 11.31
CA PRO A 39 -10.20 0.19 12.73
C PRO A 39 -8.99 -0.69 12.97
N PHE A 40 -8.64 -1.55 12.01
CA PHE A 40 -7.45 -2.38 12.13
C PHE A 40 -6.19 -1.52 12.26
N ASP A 41 -6.12 -0.42 11.52
CA ASP A 41 -4.95 0.45 11.57
C ASP A 41 -4.78 1.05 12.97
N HIS A 42 -5.86 1.42 13.60
CA HIS A 42 -5.81 1.92 14.97
C HIS A 42 -5.32 0.85 15.94
N ALA A 43 -5.83 -0.37 15.79
CA ALA A 43 -5.40 -1.48 16.64
C ALA A 43 -3.90 -1.77 16.49
N VAL A 44 -3.39 -1.70 15.27
CA VAL A 44 -1.96 -1.89 15.00
C VAL A 44 -1.16 -0.83 15.74
N ILE A 45 -1.53 0.43 15.60
CA ILE A 45 -0.79 1.53 16.22
C ILE A 45 -0.83 1.43 17.75
N GLN A 46 -1.94 0.97 18.31
CA GLN A 46 -2.06 0.79 19.75
C GLN A 46 -1.29 -0.41 20.28
N GLY A 47 -0.75 -1.24 19.41
CA GLY A 47 0.09 -2.36 19.82
C GLY A 47 -0.65 -3.66 20.09
N TYR A 48 -1.89 -3.77 19.66
CA TYR A 48 -2.70 -4.97 19.94
C TYR A 48 -2.18 -6.23 19.26
N LEU A 49 -1.34 -6.08 18.24
CA LEU A 49 -0.78 -7.21 17.50
C LEU A 49 0.72 -7.38 17.73
N LYS A 50 1.28 -6.69 18.71
CA LYS A 50 2.74 -6.64 18.89
C LYS A 50 3.38 -8.01 19.11
N ASP A 51 2.65 -8.96 19.68
CA ASP A 51 3.17 -10.29 19.97
C ASP A 51 2.74 -11.33 18.93
N GLN A 52 2.00 -10.91 17.90
CA GLN A 52 1.42 -11.83 16.92
C GLN A 52 2.04 -11.70 15.55
N MET A 53 2.65 -10.58 15.25
CA MET A 53 3.26 -10.30 13.95
C MET A 53 4.52 -9.49 14.14
N GLU A 54 5.43 -9.65 13.20
CA GLU A 54 6.60 -8.77 13.13
C GLU A 54 6.15 -7.34 12.83
N HIS A 55 6.76 -6.38 13.50
CA HIS A 55 6.53 -4.95 13.26
C HIS A 55 7.84 -4.34 12.80
N ARG A 56 7.79 -3.53 11.76
CA ARG A 56 8.94 -2.82 11.23
C ARG A 56 8.73 -1.33 11.38
N PHE A 57 9.75 -0.64 11.87
CA PHE A 57 9.68 0.78 12.19
C PHE A 57 10.65 1.59 11.31
N PRO A 58 10.37 2.84 11.00
CA PRO A 58 9.11 3.52 11.31
C PRO A 58 7.94 2.79 10.69
N LEU A 59 6.86 2.64 11.48
CA LEU A 59 5.73 1.83 11.06
C LEU A 59 4.74 2.68 10.27
N ILE A 60 4.61 2.37 9.00
CA ILE A 60 3.64 3.00 8.11
C ILE A 60 2.39 2.13 8.14
N PRO A 61 1.27 2.64 8.65
CA PRO A 61 0.06 1.84 8.74
C PRO A 61 -0.65 1.73 7.40
N ASP A 62 -1.75 1.03 7.42
CA ASP A 62 -2.67 0.79 6.33
C ASP A 62 -2.19 -0.33 5.41
N ALA A 63 -3.16 -1.12 4.98
CA ALA A 63 -2.88 -2.27 4.14
C ALA A 63 -3.56 -2.18 2.78
N ASP A 64 -4.63 -1.41 2.67
CA ASP A 64 -5.46 -1.35 1.47
C ASP A 64 -5.28 -0.03 0.75
N SER A 65 -5.11 -0.11 -0.58
CA SER A 65 -4.97 1.10 -1.35
C SER A 65 -5.21 0.86 -2.83
N SER A 66 -5.22 1.95 -3.58
CA SER A 66 -5.18 1.93 -5.02
C SER A 66 -4.08 2.86 -5.51
N GLY A 67 -3.59 2.60 -6.68
CA GLY A 67 -2.56 3.43 -7.26
C GLY A 67 -2.11 2.94 -8.63
N THR A 68 -1.02 3.50 -9.08
CA THR A 68 -0.45 3.18 -10.39
C THR A 68 0.91 2.52 -10.20
N VAL A 69 1.12 1.41 -10.86
CA VAL A 69 2.39 0.69 -10.81
C VAL A 69 3.49 1.57 -11.43
N ASP A 70 4.58 1.78 -10.70
CA ASP A 70 5.70 2.55 -11.20
C ASP A 70 7.02 1.76 -11.21
N ALA A 71 7.06 0.61 -10.58
CA ALA A 71 8.24 -0.27 -10.63
C ALA A 71 7.82 -1.71 -10.39
N LEU A 72 8.59 -2.63 -10.96
CA LEU A 72 8.31 -4.06 -10.88
C LEU A 72 9.48 -4.75 -10.17
N GLY A 73 9.14 -5.66 -9.25
CA GLY A 73 10.15 -6.52 -8.64
C GLY A 73 10.49 -7.70 -9.54
N ALA A 74 11.49 -8.47 -9.12
CA ALA A 74 11.89 -9.65 -9.88
C ALA A 74 10.75 -10.65 -9.98
N GLY A 75 10.66 -11.33 -11.12
CA GLY A 75 9.66 -12.36 -11.34
C GLY A 75 8.27 -11.84 -11.67
N VAL A 76 8.07 -10.54 -11.76
CA VAL A 76 6.77 -9.97 -12.10
C VAL A 76 6.63 -9.91 -13.61
N THR A 77 5.68 -10.66 -14.15
CA THR A 77 5.44 -10.74 -15.60
C THR A 77 4.02 -10.34 -15.97
N ASP A 78 3.10 -10.32 -15.02
CA ASP A 78 1.68 -10.07 -15.28
C ASP A 78 1.30 -8.60 -15.15
N TRP A 79 2.22 -7.76 -14.72
CA TRP A 79 1.98 -6.35 -14.49
C TRP A 79 2.98 -5.50 -15.25
N SER A 80 2.58 -4.29 -15.57
CA SER A 80 3.43 -3.32 -16.27
C SER A 80 3.34 -1.97 -15.57
N THR A 81 4.39 -1.16 -15.71
CA THR A 81 4.33 0.21 -15.24
C THR A 81 3.20 0.94 -15.96
N GLY A 82 2.46 1.74 -15.21
CA GLY A 82 1.28 2.43 -15.73
C GLY A 82 -0.03 1.72 -15.44
N ASP A 83 0.01 0.44 -15.03
CA ASP A 83 -1.21 -0.27 -14.67
C ASP A 83 -1.83 0.33 -13.41
N GLU A 84 -3.15 0.49 -13.42
CA GLU A 84 -3.88 0.93 -12.25
C GLU A 84 -4.39 -0.28 -11.50
N VAL A 85 -4.09 -0.31 -10.20
CA VAL A 85 -4.37 -1.47 -9.35
C VAL A 85 -5.00 -1.05 -8.04
N PHE A 86 -5.63 -2.00 -7.38
CA PHE A 86 -6.10 -1.85 -6.01
C PHE A 86 -5.93 -3.19 -5.29
N GLY A 87 -5.88 -3.13 -3.98
CA GLY A 87 -5.76 -4.33 -3.17
C GLY A 87 -5.05 -4.06 -1.86
N SER A 88 -4.42 -5.10 -1.32
CA SER A 88 -3.70 -5.01 -0.06
C SER A 88 -2.22 -5.28 -0.27
N VAL A 89 -1.42 -4.87 0.73
CA VAL A 89 0.03 -5.04 0.64
C VAL A 89 0.45 -6.50 0.62
N GLY A 90 -0.33 -7.39 1.22
CA GLY A 90 -0.06 -8.82 1.16
C GLY A 90 1.25 -9.24 1.81
N LYS A 91 1.60 -8.63 2.95
CA LYS A 91 2.84 -8.92 3.66
C LYS A 91 2.54 -9.61 4.98
N MET A 92 3.50 -10.39 5.45
CA MET A 92 3.37 -11.13 6.70
C MET A 92 3.89 -10.35 7.90
N TYR A 93 4.18 -9.08 7.72
CA TYR A 93 4.64 -8.18 8.77
C TYR A 93 3.96 -6.83 8.62
N LEU A 94 4.00 -6.04 9.68
CA LEU A 94 3.40 -4.71 9.69
C LEU A 94 4.48 -3.63 9.62
N GLY A 95 4.15 -2.51 9.03
CA GLY A 95 5.05 -1.36 9.00
C GLY A 95 5.35 -0.81 7.61
N GLU A 96 5.13 -1.59 6.57
CA GLU A 96 5.33 -1.12 5.19
C GLU A 96 3.96 -0.99 4.52
N GLY A 97 3.16 -0.12 5.08
CA GLY A 97 1.80 0.10 4.61
C GLY A 97 1.68 1.19 3.57
N THR A 98 0.46 1.64 3.36
CA THR A 98 0.12 2.46 2.20
C THR A 98 -0.17 3.92 2.52
N LEU A 99 -0.03 4.36 3.78
CA LEU A 99 -0.11 5.78 4.11
C LEU A 99 1.19 6.49 3.77
N ALA A 100 1.55 6.45 2.49
CA ALA A 100 2.79 6.98 1.96
C ALA A 100 2.61 7.32 0.50
N GLU A 101 3.58 8.04 -0.07
CA GLU A 101 3.54 8.36 -1.50
C GLU A 101 3.70 7.13 -2.38
N PHE A 102 4.52 6.19 -1.93
CA PHE A 102 4.76 4.93 -2.63
C PHE A 102 4.63 3.77 -1.66
N ALA A 103 4.20 2.64 -2.17
CA ALA A 103 4.11 1.42 -1.38
C ALA A 103 4.43 0.22 -2.26
N THR A 104 4.96 -0.84 -1.66
CA THR A 104 5.17 -2.10 -2.37
C THR A 104 4.06 -3.06 -1.99
N MET A 105 3.56 -3.79 -2.98
CA MET A 105 2.42 -4.69 -2.81
C MET A 105 2.72 -6.03 -3.46
N SER A 106 2.27 -7.09 -2.82
CA SER A 106 2.39 -8.42 -3.39
C SER A 106 1.49 -8.55 -4.62
N THR A 107 2.00 -9.18 -5.67
CA THR A 107 1.19 -9.40 -6.87
C THR A 107 0.02 -10.34 -6.63
N GLY A 108 0.07 -11.15 -5.58
CA GLY A 108 -1.00 -12.08 -5.25
C GLY A 108 -2.21 -11.45 -4.56
N THR A 109 -2.10 -10.19 -4.14
CA THR A 109 -3.16 -9.53 -3.37
C THR A 109 -3.69 -8.27 -4.02
N ILE A 110 -3.36 -8.03 -5.28
CA ILE A 110 -3.83 -6.88 -6.03
C ILE A 110 -4.58 -7.31 -7.27
N ALA A 111 -5.43 -6.42 -7.75
CA ALA A 111 -6.19 -6.62 -8.97
C ALA A 111 -6.18 -5.35 -9.81
N ARG A 112 -6.47 -5.48 -11.10
CA ARG A 112 -6.59 -4.31 -11.96
C ARG A 112 -7.80 -3.52 -11.56
N LYS A 113 -7.64 -2.21 -11.51
CA LYS A 113 -8.76 -1.33 -11.25
C LYS A 113 -9.71 -1.40 -12.44
N PRO A 114 -11.01 -1.55 -12.17
CA PRO A 114 -11.98 -1.58 -13.26
C PRO A 114 -11.95 -0.29 -14.07
N VAL A 115 -12.09 -0.41 -15.36
CA VAL A 115 -12.21 0.74 -16.23
C VAL A 115 -13.69 1.03 -16.40
N PHE A 116 -14.12 2.18 -15.92
CA PHE A 116 -15.50 2.62 -16.09
C PHE A 116 -15.54 3.62 -17.21
N ARG A 117 -16.34 3.32 -18.22
CA ARG A 117 -16.63 4.33 -19.21
C ARG A 117 -17.71 5.22 -18.66
N SER A 118 -17.60 6.49 -18.99
CA SER A 118 -18.63 7.42 -18.59
C SER A 118 -19.94 7.04 -19.24
N ARG A 119 -20.96 6.85 -18.44
CA ARG A 119 -22.28 6.56 -18.92
C ARG A 119 -22.97 7.80 -19.44
N SER A 120 -22.38 8.92 -19.12
CA SER A 120 -22.92 10.19 -19.60
C SER A 120 -22.69 10.34 -21.09
N ALA A 121 -21.78 9.62 -21.66
CA ALA A 121 -21.61 9.67 -23.08
C ALA A 121 -22.74 8.84 -23.68
N PRO A 122 -23.65 9.48 -24.32
CA PRO A 122 -24.85 8.79 -24.79
C PRO A 122 -24.56 7.65 -25.72
N GLY A 123 -23.55 7.77 -26.45
CA GLY A 123 -23.25 6.74 -27.39
C GLY A 123 -22.66 5.49 -26.78
N ASP A 124 -22.28 5.54 -25.57
CA ASP A 124 -21.63 4.40 -24.96
C ASP A 124 -22.50 3.72 -23.90
N HIS A 125 -23.75 4.04 -23.93
CA HIS A 125 -24.64 3.39 -23.02
C HIS A 125 -25.84 2.79 -23.65
#